data_630403134e49e4ab6359908ef2977c82
#
_entry.id   630403134e49e4ab6359908ef2977c82
#
_cell.length_a   1.000
_cell.length_b   1.000
_cell.length_c   1.000
_cell.angle_alpha   90.00
_cell.angle_beta   90.00
_cell.angle_gamma   90.00
#
_symmetry.space_group_name_H-M   'P 1'
#
loop_
_entity.id
_entity.type
_entity.pdbx_description
1 polymer ?
#
loop_
_entity_poly.entity_id
_entity_poly.type
_entity_poly.pdbx_seq_one_letter_code
_entity_poly.pdbx_strand_id
1 'polypeptide(L)'
;MRRLPPYRANIGKRLVKSPKVYVRDSGLVHALLGIEGYQELAGHPVVGPSWEGFVIENLLAVAPERTKASFYRTAVGAEIDLVLEWPGRKKSWAVEIKRSLTAKPARGFYHAREDLQPTRSFVVYAGQDRYPIAEGVEAISLPSLMQELLQLNEEITSPV
;
A
#
# COMPACT_ATOMS: atom_id res chain seq x y z
N MET A 1 2.67 14.14 9.83
CA MET A 1 1.79 12.96 9.88
C MET A 1 1.10 12.74 8.54
N ARG A 2 0.96 11.49 8.11
CA ARG A 2 0.18 11.10 6.94
C ARG A 2 -1.20 10.65 7.38
N ARG A 3 -2.24 11.22 6.82
CA ARG A 3 -3.61 10.70 6.94
C ARG A 3 -3.98 10.02 5.64
N LEU A 4 -4.22 8.72 5.70
CA LEU A 4 -4.73 7.94 4.58
C LEU A 4 -6.24 7.80 4.73
N PRO A 5 -7.05 8.43 3.86
CA PRO A 5 -8.50 8.36 3.95
C PRO A 5 -9.01 6.97 3.56
N PRO A 6 -10.18 6.56 4.04
CA PRO A 6 -10.85 5.38 3.53
C PRO A 6 -11.30 5.59 2.09
N TYR A 7 -11.21 4.53 1.30
CA TYR A 7 -11.75 4.50 -0.07
C TYR A 7 -13.27 4.71 -0.03
N ARG A 8 -13.75 5.60 -0.86
CA ARG A 8 -15.17 5.90 -0.96
C ARG A 8 -15.73 5.24 -2.21
N ALA A 9 -16.25 4.03 -2.07
CA ALA A 9 -16.98 3.35 -3.12
C ALA A 9 -18.46 3.17 -2.72
N ASN A 10 -19.34 3.31 -3.67
CA ASN A 10 -20.76 2.99 -3.48
C ASN A 10 -21.00 1.51 -3.85
N ILE A 11 -20.46 0.60 -3.02
CA ILE A 11 -20.50 -0.85 -3.25
C ILE A 11 -21.53 -1.59 -2.38
N GLY A 12 -22.42 -0.85 -1.68
CA GLY A 12 -23.44 -1.45 -0.82
C GLY A 12 -22.90 -2.12 0.46
N LYS A 13 -21.60 -2.03 0.74
CA LYS A 13 -20.96 -2.61 1.93
C LYS A 13 -20.65 -1.56 2.98
N ARG A 14 -20.71 -1.95 4.26
CA ARG A 14 -20.34 -1.06 5.36
C ARG A 14 -18.82 -0.91 5.43
N LEU A 15 -18.34 0.27 5.05
CA LEU A 15 -16.92 0.62 5.07
C LEU A 15 -16.51 1.24 6.40
N VAL A 16 -15.25 1.00 6.78
CA VAL A 16 -14.61 1.73 7.88
C VAL A 16 -14.45 3.19 7.45
N LYS A 17 -14.88 4.13 8.30
CA LYS A 17 -14.90 5.56 7.99
C LYS A 17 -13.72 6.36 8.54
N SER A 18 -13.05 5.83 9.57
CA SER A 18 -11.92 6.53 10.21
C SER A 18 -10.66 6.41 9.35
N PRO A 19 -9.91 7.49 9.11
CA PRO A 19 -8.66 7.43 8.38
C PRO A 19 -7.59 6.65 9.15
N LYS A 20 -6.69 5.98 8.43
CA LYS A 20 -5.41 5.51 9.00
C LYS A 20 -4.46 6.69 9.14
N VAL A 21 -3.69 6.70 10.22
CA VAL A 21 -2.70 7.77 10.49
C VAL A 21 -1.32 7.15 10.67
N TYR A 22 -0.35 7.67 9.94
CA TYR A 22 1.05 7.25 10.00
C TYR A 22 1.95 8.44 10.35
N VAL A 23 3.01 8.18 11.11
CA VAL A 23 4.12 9.13 11.20
C VAL A 23 4.97 8.96 9.94
N ARG A 24 5.21 10.06 9.21
CA ARG A 24 5.88 10.01 7.91
C ARG A 24 7.34 9.55 8.02
N ASP A 25 7.98 9.87 9.11
CA ASP A 25 9.36 9.45 9.40
C ASP A 25 9.34 8.32 10.43
N SER A 26 9.53 7.10 9.97
CA SER A 26 9.56 5.92 10.84
C SER A 26 10.77 5.91 11.77
N GLY A 27 11.90 6.48 11.35
CA GLY A 27 13.09 6.64 12.20
C GLY A 27 12.83 7.54 13.40
N LEU A 28 12.07 8.62 13.22
CA LEU A 28 11.64 9.48 14.30
C LEU A 28 10.75 8.73 15.31
N VAL A 29 9.83 7.89 14.84
CA VAL A 29 9.00 7.06 15.73
C VAL A 29 9.87 6.13 16.56
N HIS A 30 10.83 5.46 15.93
CA HIS A 30 11.73 4.55 16.63
C HIS A 30 12.57 5.28 17.68
N ALA A 31 13.10 6.45 17.35
CA ALA A 31 13.85 7.27 18.29
C ALA A 31 13.01 7.72 19.49
N LEU A 32 11.78 8.17 19.25
CA LEU A 32 10.86 8.61 20.32
C LEU A 32 10.42 7.45 21.24
N LEU A 33 10.40 6.22 20.72
CA LEU A 33 10.11 5.00 21.48
C LEU A 33 11.36 4.40 22.17
N GLY A 34 12.54 5.02 21.98
CA GLY A 34 13.80 4.54 22.55
C GLY A 34 14.31 3.27 21.90
N ILE A 35 13.89 2.97 20.68
CA ILE A 35 14.32 1.77 19.94
C ILE A 35 15.69 2.04 19.33
N GLU A 36 16.74 1.38 19.83
CA GLU A 36 18.12 1.62 19.41
C GLU A 36 18.65 0.66 18.35
N GLY A 37 17.97 -0.47 18.13
CA GLY A 37 18.46 -1.49 17.22
C GLY A 37 17.38 -2.30 16.50
N TYR A 38 17.83 -2.98 15.44
CA TYR A 38 16.93 -3.80 14.60
C TYR A 38 16.26 -4.94 15.37
N GLN A 39 16.97 -5.60 16.29
CA GLN A 39 16.41 -6.71 17.06
C GLN A 39 15.27 -6.24 17.98
N GLU A 40 15.47 -5.09 18.60
CA GLU A 40 14.45 -4.48 19.45
C GLU A 40 13.23 -4.06 18.63
N LEU A 41 13.46 -3.40 17.48
CA LEU A 41 12.41 -3.04 16.54
C LEU A 41 11.64 -4.27 16.04
N ALA A 42 12.33 -5.35 15.70
CA ALA A 42 11.70 -6.55 15.15
C ALA A 42 10.72 -7.21 16.13
N GLY A 43 10.98 -7.09 17.44
CA GLY A 43 10.10 -7.55 18.52
C GLY A 43 9.05 -6.54 18.97
N HIS A 44 9.12 -5.30 18.52
CA HIS A 44 8.26 -4.23 19.00
C HIS A 44 6.92 -4.18 18.24
N PRO A 45 5.78 -3.97 18.91
CA PRO A 45 4.46 -3.89 18.23
C PRO A 45 4.36 -2.82 17.13
N VAL A 46 5.18 -1.77 17.21
CA VAL A 46 5.19 -0.69 16.21
C VAL A 46 5.78 -1.10 14.86
N VAL A 47 6.50 -2.22 14.78
CA VAL A 47 7.21 -2.62 13.56
C VAL A 47 6.28 -2.81 12.35
N GLY A 48 5.12 -3.40 12.54
CA GLY A 48 4.12 -3.60 11.48
C GLY A 48 3.61 -2.25 10.92
N PRO A 49 2.97 -1.41 11.74
CA PRO A 49 2.54 -0.08 11.33
C PRO A 49 3.66 0.83 10.80
N SER A 50 4.86 0.72 11.36
CA SER A 50 6.04 1.46 10.89
C SER A 50 6.46 1.04 9.48
N TRP A 51 6.51 -0.27 9.21
CA TRP A 51 6.80 -0.80 7.87
C TRP A 51 5.73 -0.40 6.86
N GLU A 52 4.46 -0.54 7.20
CA GLU A 52 3.35 -0.13 6.34
C GLU A 52 3.44 1.37 6.00
N GLY A 53 3.65 2.22 6.99
CA GLY A 53 3.82 3.66 6.79
C GLY A 53 5.05 3.98 5.94
N PHE A 54 6.17 3.31 6.15
CA PHE A 54 7.39 3.47 5.35
C PHE A 54 7.15 3.12 3.87
N VAL A 55 6.50 2.01 3.59
CA VAL A 55 6.16 1.61 2.20
C VAL A 55 5.24 2.64 1.56
N ILE A 56 4.17 3.05 2.24
CA ILE A 56 3.21 4.03 1.74
C ILE A 56 3.90 5.37 1.42
N GLU A 57 4.74 5.90 2.32
CA GLU A 57 5.43 7.17 2.09
C GLU A 57 6.38 7.11 0.89
N ASN A 58 7.12 6.01 0.72
CA ASN A 58 8.02 5.85 -0.42
C ASN A 58 7.26 5.73 -1.75
N LEU A 59 6.16 4.98 -1.78
CA LEU A 59 5.33 4.87 -2.99
C LEU A 59 4.71 6.22 -3.36
N LEU A 60 4.18 6.96 -2.38
CA LEU A 60 3.57 8.27 -2.63
C LEU A 60 4.58 9.35 -3.00
N ALA A 61 5.85 9.21 -2.59
CA ALA A 61 6.91 10.14 -2.97
C ALA A 61 7.22 10.10 -4.48
N VAL A 62 7.01 8.96 -5.14
CA VAL A 62 7.30 8.77 -6.57
C VAL A 62 6.04 8.65 -7.42
N ALA A 63 4.87 8.59 -6.81
CA ALA A 63 3.60 8.51 -7.52
C ALA A 63 3.36 9.77 -8.36
N PRO A 64 2.66 9.64 -9.51
CA PRO A 64 2.26 10.78 -10.33
C PRO A 64 1.54 11.86 -9.53
N GLU A 65 1.70 13.13 -9.93
CA GLU A 65 0.90 14.22 -9.41
C GLU A 65 -0.59 13.89 -9.53
N ARG A 66 -1.40 14.36 -8.57
CA ARG A 66 -2.84 14.09 -8.48
C ARG A 66 -3.21 12.63 -8.22
N THR A 67 -2.25 11.75 -7.87
CA THR A 67 -2.57 10.41 -7.39
C THR A 67 -3.47 10.51 -6.15
N LYS A 68 -4.62 9.87 -6.19
CA LYS A 68 -5.47 9.70 -5.01
C LYS A 68 -5.07 8.42 -4.30
N ALA A 69 -4.70 8.55 -3.05
CA ALA A 69 -4.32 7.44 -2.18
C ALA A 69 -5.37 7.24 -1.10
N SER A 70 -5.78 6.00 -0.89
CA SER A 70 -6.74 5.60 0.13
C SER A 70 -6.44 4.18 0.60
N PHE A 71 -7.09 3.72 1.66
CA PHE A 71 -7.15 2.30 2.02
C PHE A 71 -8.58 1.81 1.87
N TYR A 72 -8.75 0.52 1.66
CA TYR A 72 -10.06 -0.11 1.62
C TYR A 72 -10.22 -1.07 2.79
N ARG A 73 -11.32 -0.95 3.53
CA ARG A 73 -11.64 -1.86 4.62
C ARG A 73 -13.14 -1.93 4.87
N THR A 74 -13.67 -3.15 4.87
CA THR A 74 -15.06 -3.40 5.23
C THR A 74 -15.19 -3.87 6.68
N ALA A 75 -16.38 -3.75 7.24
CA ALA A 75 -16.68 -4.25 8.58
C ALA A 75 -16.53 -5.78 8.70
N VAL A 76 -16.55 -6.51 7.58
CA VAL A 76 -16.43 -7.98 7.54
C VAL A 76 -15.04 -8.47 7.20
N GLY A 77 -14.04 -7.58 7.14
CA GLY A 77 -12.62 -7.94 7.04
C GLY A 77 -12.03 -8.03 5.63
N ALA A 78 -12.74 -7.57 4.60
CA ALA A 78 -12.08 -7.30 3.30
C ALA A 78 -11.20 -6.07 3.45
N GLU A 79 -9.93 -6.13 3.04
CA GLU A 79 -8.97 -5.04 3.24
C GLU A 79 -7.94 -4.96 2.11
N ILE A 80 -7.59 -3.73 1.72
CA ILE A 80 -6.42 -3.38 0.91
C ILE A 80 -5.71 -2.24 1.62
N ASP A 81 -4.41 -2.40 1.87
CA ASP A 81 -3.62 -1.43 2.63
C ASP A 81 -3.47 -0.09 1.92
N LEU A 82 -3.29 -0.12 0.59
CA LEU A 82 -3.17 1.08 -0.23
C LEU A 82 -3.86 0.89 -1.59
N VAL A 83 -4.77 1.80 -1.90
CA VAL A 83 -5.39 1.94 -3.22
C VAL A 83 -4.89 3.24 -3.85
N LEU A 84 -4.34 3.12 -5.04
CA LEU A 84 -3.88 4.27 -5.84
C LEU A 84 -4.80 4.45 -7.04
N GLU A 85 -5.27 5.67 -7.28
CA GLU A 85 -6.14 6.02 -8.39
C GLU A 85 -5.63 7.27 -9.10
N TRP A 86 -5.79 7.30 -10.40
CA TRP A 86 -5.42 8.45 -11.23
C TRP A 86 -6.67 9.04 -11.86
N PRO A 87 -7.15 10.22 -11.39
CA PRO A 87 -8.33 10.88 -11.93
C PRO A 87 -8.21 11.12 -13.44
N GLY A 88 -9.33 10.84 -14.15
CA GLY A 88 -9.37 10.92 -15.61
C GLY A 88 -8.79 9.70 -16.35
N ARG A 89 -8.16 8.77 -15.64
CA ARG A 89 -7.78 7.45 -16.15
C ARG A 89 -8.54 6.40 -15.37
N LYS A 90 -9.25 5.51 -16.03
CA LYS A 90 -9.94 4.38 -15.38
C LYS A 90 -8.92 3.32 -14.95
N LYS A 91 -7.89 3.75 -14.20
CA LYS A 91 -6.82 2.88 -13.70
C LYS A 91 -6.73 3.02 -12.19
N SER A 92 -6.65 1.89 -11.51
CA SER A 92 -6.39 1.82 -10.08
C SER A 92 -5.46 0.66 -9.76
N TRP A 93 -4.58 0.83 -8.78
CA TRP A 93 -3.71 -0.22 -8.28
C TRP A 93 -4.06 -0.54 -6.84
N ALA A 94 -4.13 -1.81 -6.52
CA ALA A 94 -4.27 -2.30 -5.15
C ALA A 94 -2.93 -2.81 -4.65
N VAL A 95 -2.52 -2.38 -3.49
CA VAL A 95 -1.24 -2.76 -2.87
C VAL A 95 -1.51 -3.32 -1.48
N GLU A 96 -1.14 -4.56 -1.27
CA GLU A 96 -1.05 -5.22 0.03
C GLU A 96 0.40 -5.14 0.51
N ILE A 97 0.63 -4.88 1.80
CA ILE A 97 1.96 -4.68 2.36
C ILE A 97 2.25 -5.76 3.38
N LYS A 98 3.33 -6.53 3.15
CA LYS A 98 3.80 -7.59 4.04
C LYS A 98 5.23 -7.33 4.49
N ARG A 99 5.48 -7.47 5.78
CA ARG A 99 6.83 -7.36 6.34
C ARG A 99 7.66 -8.64 6.17
N SER A 100 7.02 -9.75 5.93
CA SER A 100 7.66 -11.06 5.81
C SER A 100 8.42 -11.22 4.48
N LEU A 101 9.31 -12.21 4.42
CA LEU A 101 9.97 -12.68 3.19
C LEU A 101 9.03 -13.52 2.32
N THR A 102 7.81 -13.79 2.78
CA THR A 102 6.78 -14.51 2.04
C THR A 102 5.66 -13.56 1.66
N ALA A 103 5.44 -13.40 0.36
CA ALA A 103 4.40 -12.55 -0.20
C ALA A 103 3.05 -13.29 -0.24
N LYS A 104 2.47 -13.58 0.93
CA LYS A 104 1.18 -14.26 1.03
C LYS A 104 0.10 -13.28 1.51
N PRO A 105 -0.80 -12.82 0.63
CA PRO A 105 -1.90 -11.95 1.03
C PRO A 105 -2.94 -12.71 1.84
N ALA A 106 -3.66 -11.98 2.70
CA ALA A 106 -4.78 -12.51 3.45
C ALA A 106 -6.01 -12.71 2.54
N ARG A 107 -6.97 -13.54 2.98
CA ARG A 107 -8.24 -13.73 2.27
C ARG A 107 -8.98 -12.42 2.02
N GLY A 108 -8.94 -11.51 2.99
CA GLY A 108 -9.58 -10.21 2.89
C GLY A 108 -9.09 -9.36 1.71
N PHE A 109 -7.85 -9.52 1.30
CA PHE A 109 -7.29 -8.85 0.12
C PHE A 109 -7.97 -9.32 -1.17
N TYR A 110 -8.18 -10.62 -1.34
CA TYR A 110 -8.86 -11.15 -2.52
C TYR A 110 -10.32 -10.70 -2.59
N HIS A 111 -11.05 -10.73 -1.47
CA HIS A 111 -12.40 -10.20 -1.40
C HIS A 111 -12.47 -8.70 -1.75
N ALA A 112 -11.52 -7.92 -1.24
CA ALA A 112 -11.44 -6.51 -1.54
C ALA A 112 -11.13 -6.23 -3.02
N ARG A 113 -10.30 -7.07 -3.65
CA ARG A 113 -10.05 -7.01 -5.10
C ARG A 113 -11.31 -7.28 -5.93
N GLU A 114 -12.11 -8.26 -5.53
CA GLU A 114 -13.40 -8.54 -6.16
C GLU A 114 -14.34 -7.34 -6.07
N ASP A 115 -14.32 -6.64 -4.94
CA ASP A 115 -15.14 -5.45 -4.72
C ASP A 115 -14.70 -4.26 -5.58
N LEU A 116 -13.40 -4.01 -5.67
CA LEU A 116 -12.85 -2.79 -6.30
C LEU A 116 -12.43 -3.00 -7.76
N GLN A 117 -12.14 -4.22 -8.17
CA GLN A 117 -11.66 -4.58 -9.51
C GLN A 117 -10.50 -3.68 -10.00
N PRO A 118 -9.40 -3.57 -9.23
CA PRO A 118 -8.26 -2.76 -9.63
C PRO A 118 -7.64 -3.27 -10.91
N THR A 119 -7.06 -2.38 -11.70
CA THR A 119 -6.41 -2.74 -12.96
C THR A 119 -5.13 -3.55 -12.75
N ARG A 120 -4.42 -3.34 -11.64
CA ARG A 120 -3.27 -4.13 -11.19
C ARG A 120 -3.31 -4.33 -9.67
N SER A 121 -2.74 -5.44 -9.23
CA SER A 121 -2.64 -5.75 -7.81
C SER A 121 -1.25 -6.26 -7.46
N PHE A 122 -0.71 -5.75 -6.37
CA PHE A 122 0.63 -6.05 -5.91
C PHE A 122 0.64 -6.45 -4.44
N VAL A 123 1.54 -7.36 -4.10
CA VAL A 123 1.93 -7.61 -2.72
C VAL A 123 3.37 -7.14 -2.56
N VAL A 124 3.57 -6.02 -1.89
CA VAL A 124 4.89 -5.52 -1.52
C VAL A 124 5.35 -6.29 -0.28
N TYR A 125 6.50 -6.91 -0.36
CA TYR A 125 7.05 -7.75 0.70
C TYR A 125 8.54 -7.46 0.93
N ALA A 126 9.15 -8.07 1.93
CA ALA A 126 10.54 -7.82 2.27
C ALA A 126 11.57 -8.55 1.36
N GLY A 127 11.10 -9.41 0.45
CA GLY A 127 11.95 -10.09 -0.53
C GLY A 127 12.28 -9.23 -1.74
N GLN A 128 13.17 -9.74 -2.60
CA GLN A 128 13.69 -9.03 -3.78
C GLN A 128 13.06 -9.52 -5.09
N ASP A 129 12.49 -10.71 -5.10
CA ASP A 129 12.00 -11.35 -6.32
C ASP A 129 10.63 -10.79 -6.73
N ARG A 130 10.41 -10.76 -8.05
CA ARG A 130 9.12 -10.43 -8.64
C ARG A 130 8.55 -11.69 -9.28
N TYR A 131 7.35 -12.09 -8.87
CA TYR A 131 6.69 -13.28 -9.39
C TYR A 131 5.17 -13.19 -9.24
N PRO A 132 4.41 -13.89 -10.11
CA PRO A 132 2.96 -13.96 -9.97
C PRO A 132 2.58 -14.83 -8.76
N ILE A 133 1.62 -14.35 -7.95
CA ILE A 133 1.05 -15.11 -6.82
C ILE A 133 -0.25 -15.77 -7.23
N ALA A 134 -1.07 -15.05 -7.97
CA ALA A 134 -2.37 -15.46 -8.49
C ALA A 134 -2.67 -14.65 -9.75
N GLU A 135 -3.76 -14.95 -10.44
CA GLU A 135 -4.20 -14.18 -11.59
C GLU A 135 -4.37 -12.68 -11.22
N GLY A 136 -3.61 -11.84 -11.91
CA GLY A 136 -3.62 -10.39 -11.69
C GLY A 136 -3.02 -9.91 -10.37
N VAL A 137 -2.27 -10.77 -9.65
CA VAL A 137 -1.55 -10.41 -8.40
C VAL A 137 -0.09 -10.78 -8.51
N GLU A 138 0.78 -9.81 -8.30
CA GLU A 138 2.23 -9.98 -8.33
C GLU A 138 2.86 -9.69 -6.96
N ALA A 139 3.82 -10.55 -6.56
CA ALA A 139 4.78 -10.22 -5.51
C ALA A 139 5.83 -9.28 -6.10
N ILE A 140 6.20 -8.25 -5.37
CA ILE A 140 7.15 -7.24 -5.83
C ILE A 140 7.88 -6.60 -4.65
N SER A 141 9.15 -6.24 -4.84
CA SER A 141 9.89 -5.44 -3.86
C SER A 141 9.44 -3.97 -3.88
N LEU A 142 9.64 -3.25 -2.78
CA LEU A 142 9.35 -1.82 -2.72
C LEU A 142 10.10 -1.03 -3.81
N PRO A 143 11.44 -1.19 -4.01
CA PRO A 143 12.13 -0.46 -5.07
C PRO A 143 11.58 -0.74 -6.47
N SER A 144 11.21 -1.99 -6.75
CA SER A 144 10.65 -2.35 -8.07
C SER A 144 9.28 -1.71 -8.30
N LEU A 145 8.42 -1.65 -7.29
CA LEU A 145 7.12 -0.97 -7.42
C LEU A 145 7.27 0.54 -7.53
N MET A 146 8.26 1.14 -6.85
CA MET A 146 8.60 2.55 -7.02
C MET A 146 9.01 2.86 -8.47
N GLN A 147 9.79 1.99 -9.12
CA GLN A 147 10.14 2.13 -10.53
C GLN A 147 8.92 2.05 -11.46
N GLU A 148 7.99 1.14 -11.20
CA GLU A 148 6.71 1.06 -11.95
C GLU A 148 5.92 2.38 -11.85
N LEU A 149 5.88 2.99 -10.66
CA LEU A 149 5.21 4.29 -10.46
C LEU A 149 5.95 5.44 -11.15
N LEU A 150 7.28 5.46 -11.16
CA LEU A 150 8.09 6.44 -11.90
C LEU A 150 7.85 6.35 -13.40
N GLN A 151 7.82 5.15 -13.96
CA GLN A 151 7.51 4.93 -15.39
C GLN A 151 6.09 5.42 -15.72
N LEU A 152 5.11 5.11 -14.87
CA LEU A 152 3.75 5.60 -15.03
C LEU A 152 3.68 7.14 -14.99
N ASN A 153 4.48 7.77 -14.12
CA ASN A 153 4.56 9.23 -14.03
C ASN A 153 5.10 9.85 -15.33
N GLU A 154 6.13 9.24 -15.92
CA GLU A 154 6.68 9.65 -17.22
C GLU A 154 5.64 9.52 -18.34
N GLU A 155 4.91 8.40 -18.41
CA GLU A 155 3.82 8.18 -19.37
C GLU A 155 2.69 9.22 -19.23
N ILE A 156 2.38 9.62 -17.98
CA ILE A 156 1.32 10.60 -17.71
C ILE A 156 1.76 12.02 -18.03
N THR A 157 3.03 12.34 -17.86
CA THR A 157 3.58 13.68 -17.99
C THR A 157 4.09 13.98 -19.41
N SER A 158 4.41 12.94 -20.20
CA SER A 158 4.82 13.10 -21.60
C SER A 158 3.68 13.69 -22.43
N PRO A 159 3.90 14.85 -23.10
CA PRO A 159 2.92 15.37 -24.04
C PRO A 159 2.80 14.42 -25.23
N VAL A 160 1.57 14.13 -25.63
CA VAL A 160 1.27 13.44 -26.89
C VAL A 160 1.62 14.34 -28.08
#